data_387c776fc9792a9e3622b479d51bfbcb
#
_entry.id   387c776fc9792a9e3622b479d51bfbcb
#
_cell.length_a   1.000
_cell.length_b   1.000
_cell.length_c   1.000
_cell.angle_alpha   90.00
_cell.angle_beta   90.00
_cell.angle_gamma   90.00
#
_symmetry.space_group_name_H-M   'P 1'
#
loop_
_entity.id
_entity.type
_entity.pdbx_description
1 polymer ?
#
loop_
_entity_poly.entity_id
_entity_poly.type
_entity_poly.pdbx_seq_one_letter_code
_entity_poly.pdbx_strand_id
1 'polypeptide(L)'
;DTYPINIVNKVKFYIGDVRDRKSVDIVMRGGVDYIFSAAALKQVPSCEFFPIQAVETNVYGTNNVLESAIEHGVKNIVVLSTDKAAYPINAMGISKAMMEKVATAKGRQLGANADTTICCTRYGNVMASRGSVIPLWVEQMMEGKSITITDPNMTRFMMTLNDAVDLVIYAFEHGENGDL
;
A
#
# COMPACT_ATOMS: atom_id res chain seq x y z
N ASP A 1 -7.58 13.23 19.20
CA ASP A 1 -8.23 14.25 18.33
C ASP A 1 -7.18 15.25 17.86
N THR A 2 -6.52 14.91 16.75
CA THR A 2 -5.37 15.67 16.24
C THR A 2 -5.72 16.51 15.00
N TYR A 3 -6.92 16.38 14.47
CA TYR A 3 -7.32 17.08 13.25
C TYR A 3 -8.41 18.12 13.51
N PRO A 4 -8.37 19.28 12.82
CA PRO A 4 -9.43 20.28 12.86
C PRO A 4 -10.80 19.70 12.52
N ILE A 5 -11.87 20.15 13.19
CA ILE A 5 -13.23 19.63 13.04
C ILE A 5 -13.77 19.76 11.61
N ASN A 6 -13.32 20.78 10.86
CA ASN A 6 -13.68 20.97 9.45
C ASN A 6 -13.08 19.90 8.53
N ILE A 7 -12.00 19.21 8.93
CA ILE A 7 -11.43 18.07 8.22
C ILE A 7 -12.19 16.81 8.62
N VAL A 8 -12.41 16.60 9.92
CA VAL A 8 -13.13 15.41 10.44
C VAL A 8 -14.51 15.28 9.81
N ASN A 9 -15.25 16.37 9.65
CA ASN A 9 -16.58 16.38 9.05
C ASN A 9 -16.61 16.03 7.56
N LYS A 10 -15.46 16.01 6.87
CA LYS A 10 -15.33 15.58 5.47
C LYS A 10 -15.01 14.09 5.32
N VAL A 11 -14.68 13.41 6.41
CA VAL A 11 -14.27 12.01 6.40
C VAL A 11 -15.49 11.11 6.59
N LYS A 12 -15.67 10.17 5.67
CA LYS A 12 -16.66 9.09 5.77
C LYS A 12 -15.93 7.77 5.97
N PHE A 13 -16.34 7.01 6.98
CA PHE A 13 -15.76 5.71 7.28
C PHE A 13 -16.66 4.60 6.77
N TYR A 14 -16.06 3.63 6.08
CA TYR A 14 -16.69 2.41 5.63
C TYR A 14 -15.91 1.22 6.20
N ILE A 15 -16.61 0.23 6.72
CA ILE A 15 -16.02 -1.05 7.14
C ILE A 15 -16.22 -2.03 6.00
N GLY A 16 -15.14 -2.64 5.56
CA GLY A 16 -15.17 -3.63 4.47
C GLY A 16 -13.86 -4.39 4.36
N ASP A 17 -13.82 -5.33 3.45
CA ASP A 17 -12.65 -6.16 3.14
C ASP A 17 -12.38 -6.08 1.63
N VAL A 18 -11.15 -5.76 1.24
CA VAL A 18 -10.77 -5.69 -0.18
C VAL A 18 -10.88 -7.04 -0.89
N ARG A 19 -10.86 -8.15 -0.15
CA ARG A 19 -11.10 -9.49 -0.69
C ARG A 19 -12.55 -9.71 -1.11
N ASP A 20 -13.49 -8.96 -0.53
CA ASP A 20 -14.89 -8.96 -0.93
C ASP A 20 -15.18 -7.82 -1.89
N ARG A 21 -15.34 -8.17 -3.16
CA ARG A 21 -15.66 -7.23 -4.23
C ARG A 21 -16.89 -6.35 -3.90
N LYS A 22 -17.91 -6.92 -3.25
CA LYS A 22 -19.14 -6.17 -2.89
C LYS A 22 -18.85 -5.06 -1.88
N SER A 23 -17.95 -5.31 -0.90
CA SER A 23 -17.50 -4.28 0.04
C SER A 23 -16.83 -3.10 -0.67
N VAL A 24 -16.03 -3.38 -1.70
CA VAL A 24 -15.35 -2.37 -2.51
C VAL A 24 -16.35 -1.57 -3.33
N ASP A 25 -17.26 -2.23 -4.03
CA ASP A 25 -18.27 -1.61 -4.89
C ASP A 25 -19.21 -0.65 -4.10
N ILE A 26 -19.54 -0.97 -2.84
CA ILE A 26 -20.35 -0.09 -1.99
C ILE A 26 -19.67 1.27 -1.81
N VAL A 27 -18.37 1.29 -1.60
CA VAL A 27 -17.60 2.55 -1.44
C VAL A 27 -17.56 3.32 -2.77
N MET A 28 -17.32 2.63 -3.88
CA MET A 28 -17.19 3.25 -5.21
C MET A 28 -18.48 3.92 -5.70
N ARG A 29 -19.66 3.38 -5.36
CA ARG A 29 -20.98 3.95 -5.71
C ARG A 29 -21.20 5.37 -5.16
N GLY A 30 -20.41 5.78 -4.16
CA GLY A 30 -20.46 7.13 -3.60
C GLY A 30 -19.84 8.22 -4.49
N GLY A 31 -19.24 7.85 -5.62
CA GLY A 31 -18.46 8.73 -6.51
C GLY A 31 -17.06 8.94 -5.95
N VAL A 32 -16.08 8.23 -6.49
CA VAL A 32 -14.67 8.29 -6.08
C VAL A 32 -13.84 8.74 -7.28
N ASP A 33 -13.11 9.83 -7.16
CA ASP A 33 -12.22 10.32 -8.21
C ASP A 33 -10.80 9.74 -8.10
N TYR A 34 -10.30 9.54 -6.88
CA TYR A 34 -8.91 9.14 -6.61
C TYR A 34 -8.87 8.02 -5.58
N ILE A 35 -8.02 7.03 -5.80
CA ILE A 35 -7.80 5.92 -4.86
C ILE A 35 -6.33 5.80 -4.48
N PHE A 36 -6.05 5.88 -3.19
CA PHE A 36 -4.80 5.41 -2.61
C PHE A 36 -5.01 4.00 -2.04
N SER A 37 -4.57 2.99 -2.77
CA SER A 37 -4.76 1.59 -2.40
C SER A 37 -3.60 1.11 -1.51
N ALA A 38 -3.79 1.17 -0.20
CA ALA A 38 -2.80 0.79 0.81
C ALA A 38 -3.17 -0.47 1.61
N ALA A 39 -4.33 -1.08 1.34
CA ALA A 39 -4.77 -2.29 2.02
C ALA A 39 -3.86 -3.48 1.68
N ALA A 40 -3.20 -4.06 2.69
CA ALA A 40 -2.30 -5.19 2.49
C ALA A 40 -1.96 -5.93 3.79
N LEU A 41 -1.59 -7.20 3.68
CA LEU A 41 -0.83 -7.90 4.69
C LEU A 41 0.67 -7.60 4.48
N LYS A 42 1.31 -6.97 5.48
CA LYS A 42 2.69 -6.47 5.38
C LYS A 42 3.69 -7.14 6.33
N GLN A 43 3.21 -7.89 7.30
CA GLN A 43 4.08 -8.53 8.29
C GLN A 43 4.67 -9.81 7.73
N VAL A 44 6.01 -9.86 7.61
CA VAL A 44 6.71 -11.00 7.03
C VAL A 44 6.38 -12.31 7.74
N PRO A 45 6.47 -12.43 9.10
CA PRO A 45 6.18 -13.69 9.76
C PRO A 45 4.75 -14.19 9.52
N SER A 46 3.75 -13.28 9.54
CA SER A 46 2.37 -13.64 9.29
C SER A 46 2.14 -14.11 7.85
N CYS A 47 2.79 -13.48 6.87
CA CYS A 47 2.67 -13.88 5.47
C CYS A 47 3.36 -15.23 5.20
N GLU A 48 4.49 -15.51 5.87
CA GLU A 48 5.15 -16.81 5.78
C GLU A 48 4.26 -17.93 6.36
N PHE A 49 3.57 -17.64 7.45
CA PHE A 49 2.69 -18.62 8.10
C PHE A 49 1.37 -18.82 7.33
N PHE A 50 0.86 -17.75 6.72
CA PHE A 50 -0.42 -17.75 5.99
C PHE A 50 -0.26 -17.17 4.57
N PRO A 51 0.52 -17.83 3.68
CA PRO A 51 0.85 -17.27 2.36
C PRO A 51 -0.39 -17.10 1.46
N ILE A 52 -1.39 -17.97 1.58
CA ILE A 52 -2.64 -17.84 0.83
C ILE A 52 -3.38 -16.56 1.24
N GLN A 53 -3.43 -16.22 2.52
CA GLN A 53 -4.06 -14.98 2.98
C GLN A 53 -3.32 -13.74 2.45
N ALA A 54 -1.99 -13.83 2.31
CA ALA A 54 -1.21 -12.76 1.68
C ALA A 54 -1.56 -12.62 0.18
N VAL A 55 -1.73 -13.70 -0.55
CA VAL A 55 -2.17 -13.69 -1.95
C VAL A 55 -3.59 -13.15 -2.08
N GLU A 56 -4.52 -13.65 -1.28
CA GLU A 56 -5.93 -13.20 -1.31
C GLU A 56 -6.05 -11.70 -1.03
N THR A 57 -5.32 -11.17 -0.04
CA THR A 57 -5.39 -9.76 0.31
C THR A 57 -4.59 -8.89 -0.65
N ASN A 58 -3.30 -9.21 -0.86
CA ASN A 58 -2.40 -8.34 -1.60
C ASN A 58 -2.64 -8.42 -3.11
N VAL A 59 -2.95 -9.59 -3.66
CA VAL A 59 -3.12 -9.79 -5.09
C VAL A 59 -4.58 -9.66 -5.50
N TYR A 60 -5.45 -10.56 -5.00
CA TYR A 60 -6.88 -10.54 -5.36
C TYR A 60 -7.61 -9.32 -4.81
N GLY A 61 -7.29 -8.90 -3.57
CA GLY A 61 -7.86 -7.68 -2.99
C GLY A 61 -7.52 -6.44 -3.83
N THR A 62 -6.27 -6.31 -4.25
CA THR A 62 -5.88 -5.22 -5.16
C THR A 62 -6.60 -5.34 -6.51
N ASN A 63 -6.69 -6.52 -7.11
CA ASN A 63 -7.42 -6.72 -8.36
C ASN A 63 -8.89 -6.30 -8.23
N ASN A 64 -9.56 -6.64 -7.12
CA ASN A 64 -10.95 -6.22 -6.85
C ASN A 64 -11.08 -4.69 -6.80
N VAL A 65 -10.13 -4.00 -6.13
CA VAL A 65 -10.13 -2.53 -6.08
C VAL A 65 -9.95 -1.95 -7.48
N LEU A 66 -9.00 -2.46 -8.27
CA LEU A 66 -8.72 -1.96 -9.62
C LEU A 66 -9.91 -2.18 -10.57
N GLU A 67 -10.52 -3.35 -10.56
CA GLU A 67 -11.70 -3.64 -11.38
C GLU A 67 -12.88 -2.76 -11.01
N SER A 68 -13.17 -2.65 -9.70
CA SER A 68 -14.25 -1.77 -9.23
C SER A 68 -13.99 -0.31 -9.60
N ALA A 69 -12.75 0.16 -9.47
CA ALA A 69 -12.38 1.51 -9.81
C ALA A 69 -12.57 1.81 -11.32
N ILE A 70 -12.16 0.91 -12.19
CA ILE A 70 -12.35 1.02 -13.64
C ILE A 70 -13.84 1.08 -13.99
N GLU A 71 -14.64 0.16 -13.44
CA GLU A 71 -16.08 0.09 -13.68
C GLU A 71 -16.83 1.35 -13.22
N HIS A 72 -16.34 2.03 -12.17
CA HIS A 72 -16.96 3.24 -11.63
C HIS A 72 -16.30 4.55 -12.12
N GLY A 73 -15.37 4.48 -13.06
CA GLY A 73 -14.77 5.65 -13.69
C GLY A 73 -13.86 6.46 -12.77
N VAL A 74 -13.15 5.79 -11.85
CA VAL A 74 -12.13 6.44 -11.02
C VAL A 74 -11.00 6.95 -11.88
N LYS A 75 -10.58 8.21 -11.68
CA LYS A 75 -9.57 8.87 -12.52
C LYS A 75 -8.18 8.32 -12.30
N ASN A 76 -7.70 8.31 -11.06
CA ASN A 76 -6.33 7.89 -10.75
C ASN A 76 -6.30 6.94 -9.56
N ILE A 77 -5.52 5.87 -9.71
CA ILE A 77 -5.30 4.86 -8.68
C ILE A 77 -3.80 4.69 -8.47
N VAL A 78 -3.34 4.98 -7.25
CA VAL A 78 -1.98 4.69 -6.82
C VAL A 78 -1.98 3.48 -5.90
N VAL A 79 -1.31 2.41 -6.31
CA VAL A 79 -1.18 1.17 -5.54
C VAL A 79 0.12 1.18 -4.76
N LEU A 80 0.03 1.05 -3.43
CA LEU A 80 1.20 1.06 -2.57
C LEU A 80 1.91 -0.29 -2.55
N SER A 81 3.18 -0.29 -2.95
CA SER A 81 4.09 -1.42 -2.88
C SER A 81 5.26 -1.17 -1.91
N THR A 82 6.33 -1.91 -2.04
CA THR A 82 7.48 -1.92 -1.14
C THR A 82 8.77 -2.22 -1.90
N ASP A 83 9.90 -1.73 -1.40
CA ASP A 83 11.25 -2.10 -1.83
C ASP A 83 11.48 -3.63 -1.83
N LYS A 84 10.80 -4.35 -0.92
CA LYS A 84 10.89 -5.82 -0.80
C LYS A 84 10.25 -6.59 -1.95
N ALA A 85 9.48 -5.91 -2.81
CA ALA A 85 8.94 -6.48 -4.04
C ALA A 85 9.96 -6.51 -5.19
N ALA A 86 11.06 -5.75 -5.10
CA ALA A 86 12.10 -5.71 -6.15
C ALA A 86 12.89 -7.02 -6.27
N TYR A 87 13.32 -7.57 -5.11
CA TYR A 87 13.96 -8.88 -5.00
C TYR A 87 13.26 -9.69 -3.91
N PRO A 88 12.09 -10.28 -4.21
CA PRO A 88 11.25 -10.90 -3.19
C PRO A 88 11.84 -12.23 -2.72
N ILE A 89 12.19 -12.30 -1.44
CA ILE A 89 12.75 -13.50 -0.80
C ILE A 89 11.80 -14.15 0.22
N ASN A 90 10.62 -13.56 0.42
CA ASN A 90 9.61 -14.04 1.36
C ASN A 90 8.20 -13.89 0.81
N ALA A 91 7.23 -14.57 1.41
CA ALA A 91 5.83 -14.60 0.94
C ALA A 91 5.21 -13.19 0.85
N MET A 92 5.52 -12.29 1.79
CA MET A 92 5.05 -10.90 1.72
C MET A 92 5.61 -10.18 0.48
N GLY A 93 6.93 -10.23 0.25
CA GLY A 93 7.56 -9.61 -0.91
C GLY A 93 7.07 -10.23 -2.22
N ILE A 94 6.92 -11.56 -2.29
CA ILE A 94 6.41 -12.28 -3.47
C ILE A 94 4.98 -11.85 -3.79
N SER A 95 4.09 -11.80 -2.79
CA SER A 95 2.70 -11.36 -3.00
C SER A 95 2.63 -9.90 -3.44
N LYS A 96 3.47 -9.03 -2.91
CA LYS A 96 3.58 -7.63 -3.34
C LYS A 96 4.13 -7.49 -4.76
N ALA A 97 5.14 -8.28 -5.13
CA ALA A 97 5.66 -8.31 -6.50
C ALA A 97 4.59 -8.77 -7.51
N MET A 98 3.79 -9.78 -7.15
CA MET A 98 2.67 -10.22 -7.98
C MET A 98 1.57 -9.14 -8.07
N MET A 99 1.26 -8.47 -6.96
CA MET A 99 0.35 -7.33 -6.94
C MET A 99 0.79 -6.22 -7.90
N GLU A 100 2.08 -5.86 -7.93
CA GLU A 100 2.63 -4.89 -8.89
C GLU A 100 2.40 -5.36 -10.34
N LYS A 101 2.64 -6.64 -10.63
CA LYS A 101 2.40 -7.20 -11.97
C LYS A 101 0.94 -7.11 -12.38
N VAL A 102 0.01 -7.37 -11.46
CA VAL A 102 -1.43 -7.22 -11.71
C VAL A 102 -1.77 -5.77 -11.99
N ALA A 103 -1.32 -4.83 -11.16
CA ALA A 103 -1.62 -3.41 -11.32
C ALA A 103 -1.02 -2.83 -12.62
N THR A 104 0.27 -3.09 -12.88
CA THR A 104 0.92 -2.60 -14.11
C THR A 104 0.34 -3.22 -15.38
N ALA A 105 -0.06 -4.49 -15.34
CA ALA A 105 -0.74 -5.14 -16.47
C ALA A 105 -2.10 -4.51 -16.74
N LYS A 106 -2.89 -4.22 -15.70
CA LYS A 106 -4.18 -3.52 -15.82
C LYS A 106 -4.00 -2.13 -16.44
N GLY A 107 -3.06 -1.33 -15.94
CA GLY A 107 -2.75 -0.02 -16.51
C GLY A 107 -2.37 -0.10 -18.00
N ARG A 108 -1.50 -1.02 -18.37
CA ARG A 108 -1.11 -1.23 -19.78
C ARG A 108 -2.26 -1.69 -20.66
N GLN A 109 -3.17 -2.52 -20.14
CA GLN A 109 -4.37 -2.96 -20.88
C GLN A 109 -5.34 -1.81 -21.16
N LEU A 110 -5.46 -0.85 -20.25
CA LEU A 110 -6.25 0.36 -20.44
C LEU A 110 -5.65 1.26 -21.53
N GLY A 111 -4.33 1.35 -21.59
CA GLY A 111 -3.61 2.19 -22.54
C GLY A 111 -3.52 3.66 -22.12
N ALA A 112 -2.74 4.44 -22.88
CA ALA A 112 -2.42 5.82 -22.54
C ALA A 112 -3.61 6.82 -22.66
N ASN A 113 -4.65 6.47 -23.40
CA ASN A 113 -5.81 7.35 -23.62
C ASN A 113 -7.02 6.96 -22.76
N ALA A 114 -6.84 6.13 -21.76
CA ALA A 114 -7.94 5.74 -20.87
C ALA A 114 -8.28 6.88 -19.88
N ASP A 115 -9.53 6.96 -19.47
CA ASP A 115 -10.00 7.90 -18.46
C ASP A 115 -9.48 7.56 -17.06
N THR A 116 -9.02 6.32 -16.86
CA THR A 116 -8.47 5.81 -15.60
C THR A 116 -6.97 5.58 -15.72
N THR A 117 -6.19 6.14 -14.80
CA THR A 117 -4.74 5.91 -14.66
C THR A 117 -4.47 4.99 -13.48
N ILE A 118 -3.65 3.95 -13.69
CA ILE A 118 -3.22 3.00 -12.67
C ILE A 118 -1.69 2.96 -12.64
N CYS A 119 -1.11 3.36 -11.50
CA CYS A 119 0.33 3.26 -11.26
C CYS A 119 0.63 2.71 -9.87
N CYS A 120 1.89 2.36 -9.62
CA CYS A 120 2.36 1.83 -8.34
C CYS A 120 3.48 2.71 -7.78
N THR A 121 3.60 2.74 -6.45
CA THR A 121 4.75 3.32 -5.75
C THR A 121 5.41 2.31 -4.84
N ARG A 122 6.75 2.26 -4.82
CA ARG A 122 7.52 1.44 -3.88
C ARG A 122 8.02 2.29 -2.72
N TYR A 123 7.68 1.89 -1.52
CA TYR A 123 8.18 2.50 -0.30
C TYR A 123 9.41 1.76 0.23
N GLY A 124 10.35 2.52 0.77
CA GLY A 124 11.34 2.02 1.69
C GLY A 124 10.77 1.79 3.09
N ASN A 125 11.62 1.76 4.09
CA ASN A 125 11.21 1.67 5.49
C ASN A 125 10.82 3.06 5.99
N VAL A 126 9.54 3.31 6.25
CA VAL A 126 9.08 4.56 6.85
C VAL A 126 9.50 4.59 8.31
N MET A 127 10.29 5.61 8.68
CA MET A 127 10.84 5.78 10.04
C MET A 127 9.75 5.81 11.09
N ALA A 128 10.01 5.18 12.23
CA ALA A 128 9.10 5.12 13.38
C ALA A 128 7.70 4.57 13.09
N SER A 129 7.51 3.87 11.96
CA SER A 129 6.24 3.23 11.64
C SER A 129 5.91 2.11 12.65
N ARG A 130 4.62 1.85 12.86
CA ARG A 130 4.15 0.84 13.81
C ARG A 130 4.74 -0.54 13.50
N GLY A 131 5.32 -1.19 14.52
CA GLY A 131 5.97 -2.49 14.41
C GLY A 131 7.33 -2.45 13.70
N SER A 132 7.96 -1.27 13.59
CA SER A 132 9.32 -1.11 13.06
C SER A 132 10.36 -1.12 14.17
N VAL A 133 11.63 -1.21 13.77
CA VAL A 133 12.76 -1.36 14.70
C VAL A 133 12.97 -0.14 15.60
N ILE A 134 12.70 1.07 15.13
CA ILE A 134 12.92 2.30 15.91
C ILE A 134 12.02 2.35 17.16
N PRO A 135 10.69 2.18 17.08
CA PRO A 135 9.85 2.06 18.26
C PRO A 135 10.28 0.94 19.22
N LEU A 136 10.68 -0.22 18.69
CA LEU A 136 11.19 -1.32 19.51
C LEU A 136 12.43 -0.91 20.32
N TRP A 137 13.40 -0.26 19.68
CA TRP A 137 14.60 0.21 20.37
C TRP A 137 14.30 1.28 21.43
N VAL A 138 13.38 2.21 21.15
CA VAL A 138 12.93 3.20 22.11
C VAL A 138 12.32 2.51 23.33
N GLU A 139 11.44 1.54 23.14
CA GLU A 139 10.84 0.75 24.22
C GLU A 139 11.91 0.02 25.05
N GLN A 140 12.84 -0.68 24.39
CA GLN A 140 13.94 -1.36 25.07
C GLN A 140 14.80 -0.38 25.91
N MET A 141 15.14 0.79 25.35
CA MET A 141 15.89 1.82 26.09
C MET A 141 15.12 2.35 27.29
N MET A 142 13.82 2.61 27.15
CA MET A 142 12.97 3.08 28.26
C MET A 142 12.86 2.03 29.38
N GLU A 143 12.92 0.75 29.05
CA GLU A 143 12.90 -0.36 30.00
C GLU A 143 14.30 -0.70 30.57
N GLY A 144 15.35 0.04 30.19
CA GLY A 144 16.71 -0.23 30.61
C GLY A 144 17.31 -1.52 30.02
N LYS A 145 16.73 -2.02 28.94
CA LYS A 145 17.20 -3.21 28.23
C LYS A 145 18.22 -2.85 27.16
N SER A 146 19.07 -3.79 26.82
CA SER A 146 19.96 -3.66 25.64
C SER A 146 19.14 -3.65 24.37
N ILE A 147 19.49 -2.78 23.41
CA ILE A 147 18.89 -2.78 22.08
C ILE A 147 19.26 -4.04 21.29
N THR A 148 18.29 -4.62 20.63
CA THR A 148 18.47 -5.82 19.82
C THR A 148 18.91 -5.46 18.41
N ILE A 149 20.07 -5.93 17.99
CA ILE A 149 20.60 -5.77 16.62
C ILE A 149 20.66 -7.15 15.97
N THR A 150 19.89 -7.36 14.91
CA THR A 150 19.85 -8.64 14.20
C THR A 150 21.14 -8.89 13.42
N ASP A 151 21.58 -7.89 12.66
CA ASP A 151 22.84 -7.91 11.90
C ASP A 151 23.38 -6.48 11.83
N PRO A 152 24.59 -6.21 12.37
CA PRO A 152 25.16 -4.87 12.38
C PRO A 152 25.52 -4.33 10.99
N ASN A 153 25.62 -5.18 9.98
CA ASN A 153 25.93 -4.79 8.60
C ASN A 153 24.66 -4.59 7.74
N MET A 154 23.50 -4.80 8.32
CA MET A 154 22.23 -4.70 7.59
C MET A 154 21.92 -3.25 7.20
N THR A 155 21.67 -3.00 5.93
CA THR A 155 21.26 -1.71 5.39
C THR A 155 19.76 -1.67 5.08
N ARG A 156 19.17 -0.47 5.08
CA ARG A 156 17.76 -0.24 4.75
C ARG A 156 17.61 1.07 4.00
N PHE A 157 16.71 1.10 3.03
CA PHE A 157 16.22 2.37 2.46
C PHE A 157 15.25 3.01 3.46
N MET A 158 15.69 4.09 4.10
CA MET A 158 14.88 4.81 5.08
C MET A 158 14.24 6.02 4.41
N MET A 159 12.99 6.30 4.79
CA MET A 159 12.27 7.49 4.37
C MET A 159 11.43 8.05 5.52
N THR A 160 11.16 9.33 5.49
CA THR A 160 10.24 9.96 6.43
C THR A 160 8.80 9.71 6.01
N LEU A 161 7.85 10.00 6.91
CA LEU A 161 6.42 9.96 6.55
C LEU A 161 6.10 11.02 5.48
N ASN A 162 6.72 12.18 5.54
CA ASN A 162 6.53 13.24 4.55
C ASN A 162 7.02 12.80 3.16
N ASP A 163 8.22 12.22 3.07
CA ASP A 163 8.72 11.67 1.78
C ASP A 163 7.75 10.63 1.21
N ALA A 164 7.16 9.80 2.09
CA ALA A 164 6.19 8.79 1.68
C ALA A 164 4.90 9.42 1.13
N VAL A 165 4.41 10.50 1.75
CA VAL A 165 3.23 11.25 1.30
C VAL A 165 3.53 11.96 -0.03
N ASP A 166 4.66 12.64 -0.11
CA ASP A 166 5.07 13.39 -1.31
C ASP A 166 5.22 12.46 -2.52
N LEU A 167 5.76 11.25 -2.32
CA LEU A 167 5.84 10.23 -3.37
C LEU A 167 4.46 9.83 -3.92
N VAL A 168 3.46 9.68 -3.04
CA VAL A 168 2.09 9.34 -3.47
C VAL A 168 1.44 10.50 -4.21
N ILE A 169 1.61 11.73 -3.71
CA ILE A 169 1.08 12.92 -4.38
C ILE A 169 1.71 13.06 -5.75
N TYR A 170 3.04 12.92 -5.85
CA TYR A 170 3.75 12.94 -7.13
C TYR A 170 3.21 11.89 -8.11
N ALA A 171 2.93 10.67 -7.62
CA ALA A 171 2.37 9.61 -8.47
C ALA A 171 0.94 9.91 -8.93
N PHE A 172 0.12 10.61 -8.14
CA PHE A 172 -1.20 11.07 -8.57
C PHE A 172 -1.12 12.16 -9.65
N GLU A 173 -0.10 13.02 -9.59
CA GLU A 173 0.06 14.15 -10.50
C GLU A 173 0.76 13.77 -11.81
N HIS A 174 1.68 12.80 -11.77
CA HIS A 174 2.61 12.53 -12.87
C HIS A 174 2.64 11.07 -13.33
N GLY A 175 1.99 10.14 -12.59
CA GLY A 175 1.99 8.72 -12.94
C GLY A 175 1.20 8.43 -14.21
N GLU A 176 1.73 7.53 -15.03
CA GLU A 176 1.09 7.04 -16.24
C GLU A 176 0.63 5.58 -16.07
N ASN A 177 -0.21 5.11 -17.00
CA ASN A 177 -0.73 3.76 -16.95
C ASN A 177 0.38 2.69 -17.05
N GLY A 178 0.53 1.92 -15.97
CA GLY A 178 1.52 0.84 -15.86
C GLY A 178 2.87 1.26 -15.29
N ASP A 179 2.99 2.48 -14.78
CA ASP A 179 4.19 2.96 -14.08
C ASP A 179 4.40 2.28 -12.72
N LEU A 180 5.69 2.24 -12.31
CA LEU A 180 6.16 1.72 -11.05
C LEU A 180 7.31 2.55 -10.51
#